data_3fc17e7d9d804ce41a509effc20f7cd8
#
_entry.id   3fc17e7d9d804ce41a509effc20f7cd8
#
_cell.length_a   1.000
_cell.length_b   1.000
_cell.length_c   1.000
_cell.angle_alpha   90.00
_cell.angle_beta   90.00
_cell.angle_gamma   90.00
#
_symmetry.space_group_name_H-M   'P 1'
#
loop_
_entity.id
_entity.type
_entity.pdbx_description
1 polymer ?
#
loop_
_entity_poly.entity_id
_entity_poly.type
_entity_poly.pdbx_seq_one_letter_code
_entity_poly.pdbx_strand_id
1 'polypeptide(L)'
;MITEQQESEIRNYLLSKKLPIDILIEVNDHFISQISDVQREENLSFEEAFEKTKLSWDKELKPYWRGNLNLEDISDFMVKTNTEIFRTNLFFALKYSTIPTLLIFFIALNFKAETFGYLTLSIIFGLTFYTLIKYFSNYQDFKLAKKYKKYVLTLHQHSVFIFLIIFSPLLNIYTRLIDNPEKYQKIITFQSDKPIFIEIVFIFMSIYLIIFGVFYSLSAQKNYLKQIEKVKPFLKYL
;
A
#
# COMPACT_ATOMS: atom_id res chain seq x y z
N MET A 1 -9.48 21.12 -30.46
CA MET A 1 -10.04 20.81 -29.14
C MET A 1 -10.67 19.42 -29.26
N ILE A 2 -10.31 18.49 -28.40
CA ILE A 2 -10.80 17.11 -28.44
C ILE A 2 -12.29 17.10 -28.05
N THR A 3 -13.12 16.36 -28.80
CA THR A 3 -14.57 16.24 -28.56
C THR A 3 -14.86 15.18 -27.51
N GLU A 4 -16.06 15.19 -26.90
CA GLU A 4 -16.49 14.16 -25.93
C GLU A 4 -16.46 12.73 -26.53
N GLN A 5 -16.76 12.60 -27.82
CA GLN A 5 -16.69 11.32 -28.53
C GLN A 5 -15.24 10.82 -28.62
N GLN A 6 -14.29 11.69 -28.93
CA GLN A 6 -12.87 11.38 -29.01
C GLN A 6 -12.29 11.06 -27.62
N GLU A 7 -12.70 11.79 -26.57
CA GLU A 7 -12.34 11.43 -25.19
C GLU A 7 -12.87 10.04 -24.79
N SER A 8 -14.09 9.71 -25.22
CA SER A 8 -14.66 8.37 -24.98
C SER A 8 -13.85 7.28 -25.68
N GLU A 9 -13.35 7.54 -26.88
CA GLU A 9 -12.52 6.59 -27.64
C GLU A 9 -11.17 6.37 -26.93
N ILE A 10 -10.49 7.42 -26.50
CA ILE A 10 -9.25 7.34 -25.72
C ILE A 10 -9.48 6.51 -24.44
N ARG A 11 -10.53 6.83 -23.68
CA ARG A 11 -10.89 6.11 -22.46
C ARG A 11 -11.15 4.63 -22.68
N ASN A 12 -11.89 4.27 -23.74
CA ASN A 12 -12.18 2.88 -24.06
C ASN A 12 -10.92 2.10 -24.44
N TYR A 13 -10.01 2.72 -25.19
CA TYR A 13 -8.70 2.15 -25.46
C TYR A 13 -7.91 1.89 -24.16
N LEU A 14 -7.84 2.86 -23.26
CA LEU A 14 -7.10 2.72 -21.99
C LEU A 14 -7.74 1.68 -21.05
N LEU A 15 -9.08 1.58 -21.01
CA LEU A 15 -9.80 0.53 -20.27
C LEU A 15 -9.42 -0.87 -20.77
N SER A 16 -9.17 -1.04 -22.07
CA SER A 16 -8.74 -2.33 -22.65
C SER A 16 -7.35 -2.77 -22.15
N LYS A 17 -6.52 -1.83 -21.68
CA LYS A 17 -5.17 -2.11 -21.14
C LYS A 17 -5.17 -2.63 -19.70
N LYS A 18 -6.35 -2.76 -19.07
CA LYS A 18 -6.54 -3.28 -17.69
C LYS A 18 -5.73 -2.51 -16.62
N LEU A 19 -5.53 -1.22 -16.82
CA LEU A 19 -4.88 -0.37 -15.83
C LEU A 19 -5.79 -0.18 -14.60
N PRO A 20 -5.24 -0.02 -13.39
CA PRO A 20 -5.99 0.50 -12.25
C PRO A 20 -6.59 1.86 -12.58
N ILE A 21 -7.80 2.14 -12.07
CA ILE A 21 -8.56 3.32 -12.48
C ILE A 21 -7.87 4.63 -12.08
N ASP A 22 -7.23 4.68 -10.92
CA ASP A 22 -6.44 5.85 -10.50
C ASP A 22 -5.30 6.17 -11.48
N ILE A 23 -4.64 5.14 -12.00
CA ILE A 23 -3.58 5.28 -13.01
C ILE A 23 -4.18 5.61 -14.38
N LEU A 24 -5.29 4.96 -14.74
CA LEU A 24 -5.96 5.21 -16.00
C LEU A 24 -6.35 6.68 -16.15
N ILE A 25 -6.83 7.32 -15.09
CA ILE A 25 -7.16 8.75 -15.10
C ILE A 25 -5.92 9.60 -15.42
N GLU A 26 -4.79 9.34 -14.77
CA GLU A 26 -3.55 10.08 -15.02
C GLU A 26 -3.02 9.85 -16.45
N VAL A 27 -3.04 8.60 -16.92
CA VAL A 27 -2.64 8.26 -18.29
C VAL A 27 -3.58 8.89 -19.33
N ASN A 28 -4.88 8.93 -19.06
CA ASN A 28 -5.86 9.57 -19.95
C ASN A 28 -5.57 11.06 -20.14
N ASP A 29 -5.25 11.79 -19.08
CA ASP A 29 -4.91 13.21 -19.17
C ASP A 29 -3.63 13.42 -20.00
N HIS A 30 -2.63 12.54 -19.84
CA HIS A 30 -1.42 12.58 -20.65
C HIS A 30 -1.70 12.26 -22.14
N PHE A 31 -2.57 11.28 -22.44
CA PHE A 31 -2.97 10.96 -23.81
C PHE A 31 -3.65 12.13 -24.48
N ILE A 32 -4.62 12.78 -23.81
CA ILE A 32 -5.33 13.95 -24.30
C ILE A 32 -4.35 15.11 -24.62
N SER A 33 -3.43 15.37 -23.69
CA SER A 33 -2.41 16.40 -23.89
C SER A 33 -1.50 16.10 -25.07
N GLN A 34 -0.95 14.88 -25.14
CA GLN A 34 -0.02 14.47 -26.20
C GLN A 34 -0.70 14.44 -27.59
N ILE A 35 -1.93 13.96 -27.68
CA ILE A 35 -2.70 14.00 -28.94
C ILE A 35 -2.87 15.44 -29.39
N SER A 36 -3.26 16.34 -28.48
CA SER A 36 -3.47 17.76 -28.81
C SER A 36 -2.16 18.43 -29.26
N ASP A 37 -1.04 18.09 -28.66
CA ASP A 37 0.28 18.59 -29.03
C ASP A 37 0.70 18.09 -30.41
N VAL A 38 0.55 16.77 -30.69
CA VAL A 38 0.86 16.16 -31.97
C VAL A 38 -0.01 16.74 -33.10
N GLN A 39 -1.33 16.95 -32.87
CA GLN A 39 -2.22 17.59 -33.80
C GLN A 39 -1.75 19.01 -34.18
N ARG A 40 -1.33 19.78 -33.17
CA ARG A 40 -0.89 21.16 -33.35
C ARG A 40 0.47 21.27 -34.06
N GLU A 41 1.43 20.43 -33.68
CA GLU A 41 2.80 20.51 -34.17
C GLU A 41 2.96 19.93 -35.57
N GLU A 42 2.23 18.86 -35.88
CA GLU A 42 2.35 18.11 -37.13
C GLU A 42 1.15 18.33 -38.07
N ASN A 43 0.17 19.12 -37.66
CA ASN A 43 -1.05 19.39 -38.43
C ASN A 43 -1.82 18.11 -38.84
N LEU A 44 -1.89 17.14 -37.92
CA LEU A 44 -2.53 15.83 -38.15
C LEU A 44 -4.01 15.84 -37.72
N SER A 45 -4.78 14.92 -38.31
CA SER A 45 -6.12 14.60 -37.83
C SER A 45 -6.08 13.98 -36.42
N PHE A 46 -7.23 13.91 -35.73
CA PHE A 46 -7.31 13.22 -34.44
C PHE A 46 -6.90 11.75 -34.55
N GLU A 47 -7.39 11.06 -35.56
CA GLU A 47 -7.14 9.63 -35.80
C GLU A 47 -5.64 9.34 -35.97
N GLU A 48 -4.95 10.15 -36.80
CA GLU A 48 -3.51 10.00 -37.00
C GLU A 48 -2.70 10.31 -35.74
N ALA A 49 -3.03 11.41 -35.04
CA ALA A 49 -2.38 11.78 -33.80
C ALA A 49 -2.63 10.74 -32.68
N PHE A 50 -3.84 10.18 -32.62
CA PHE A 50 -4.19 9.13 -31.65
C PHE A 50 -3.42 7.84 -31.93
N GLU A 51 -3.36 7.37 -33.19
CA GLU A 51 -2.55 6.20 -33.56
C GLU A 51 -1.07 6.41 -33.24
N LYS A 52 -0.52 7.59 -33.54
CA LYS A 52 0.87 7.94 -33.21
C LYS A 52 1.12 7.91 -31.71
N THR A 53 0.18 8.44 -30.90
CA THR A 53 0.25 8.39 -29.45
C THR A 53 0.17 6.96 -28.94
N LYS A 54 -0.75 6.13 -29.44
CA LYS A 54 -0.82 4.69 -29.10
C LYS A 54 0.51 3.97 -29.32
N LEU A 55 1.14 4.22 -30.49
CA LEU A 55 2.44 3.61 -30.82
C LEU A 55 3.55 4.04 -29.87
N SER A 56 3.57 5.31 -29.46
CA SER A 56 4.57 5.82 -28.52
C SER A 56 4.47 5.18 -27.13
N TRP A 57 3.26 4.81 -26.71
CA TRP A 57 2.98 4.18 -25.41
C TRP A 57 2.91 2.64 -25.47
N ASP A 58 2.93 2.02 -26.67
CA ASP A 58 2.71 0.57 -26.79
C ASP A 58 3.71 -0.23 -25.95
N LYS A 59 4.99 0.15 -25.95
CA LYS A 59 6.03 -0.52 -25.18
C LYS A 59 5.79 -0.43 -23.67
N GLU A 60 5.29 0.70 -23.19
CA GLU A 60 5.10 0.96 -21.75
C GLU A 60 3.79 0.35 -21.23
N LEU A 61 2.72 0.38 -22.04
CA LEU A 61 1.40 -0.09 -21.66
C LEU A 61 1.12 -1.56 -22.02
N LYS A 62 1.96 -2.19 -22.84
CA LYS A 62 1.79 -3.59 -23.23
C LYS A 62 2.06 -4.52 -22.05
N PRO A 63 1.05 -5.27 -21.58
CA PRO A 63 1.28 -6.25 -20.53
C PRO A 63 2.01 -7.47 -21.10
N TYR A 64 2.95 -8.02 -20.34
CA TYR A 64 3.63 -9.27 -20.66
C TYR A 64 4.07 -10.00 -19.39
N TRP A 65 4.19 -11.33 -19.51
CA TRP A 65 4.64 -12.15 -18.39
C TRP A 65 6.16 -12.03 -18.19
N ARG A 66 6.56 -11.75 -16.93
CA ARG A 66 7.96 -11.50 -16.55
C ARG A 66 8.65 -12.69 -15.91
N GLY A 67 8.04 -13.86 -15.86
CA GLY A 67 8.61 -15.04 -15.21
C GLY A 67 8.60 -15.00 -13.68
N ASN A 68 7.89 -14.04 -13.07
CA ASN A 68 7.74 -13.94 -11.63
C ASN A 68 6.66 -14.92 -11.12
N LEU A 69 6.62 -15.13 -9.78
CA LEU A 69 5.58 -15.93 -9.11
C LEU A 69 4.15 -15.41 -9.34
N ASN A 70 4.01 -14.17 -9.75
CA ASN A 70 2.72 -13.61 -10.19
C ASN A 70 2.48 -14.03 -11.64
N LEU A 71 1.43 -14.81 -11.87
CA LEU A 71 1.06 -15.35 -13.19
C LEU A 71 0.34 -14.32 -14.09
N GLU A 72 0.15 -13.09 -13.61
CA GLU A 72 -0.51 -12.03 -14.38
C GLU A 72 0.50 -11.27 -15.26
N ASP A 73 0.06 -10.97 -16.47
CA ASP A 73 0.79 -10.08 -17.37
C ASP A 73 0.75 -8.65 -16.84
N ILE A 74 1.91 -8.03 -16.66
CA ILE A 74 2.05 -6.68 -16.09
C ILE A 74 2.89 -5.83 -17.03
N SER A 75 2.45 -4.61 -17.32
CA SER A 75 3.20 -3.65 -18.14
C SER A 75 4.40 -3.05 -17.39
N ASP A 76 5.39 -2.53 -18.13
CA ASP A 76 6.57 -1.86 -17.56
C ASP A 76 6.17 -0.65 -16.70
N PHE A 77 5.22 0.12 -17.19
CA PHE A 77 4.64 1.24 -16.47
C PHE A 77 4.09 0.83 -15.10
N MET A 78 3.29 -0.24 -15.07
CA MET A 78 2.70 -0.77 -13.84
C MET A 78 3.75 -1.26 -12.83
N VAL A 79 4.81 -1.92 -13.29
CA VAL A 79 5.90 -2.37 -12.42
C VAL A 79 6.62 -1.19 -11.78
N LYS A 80 6.94 -0.16 -12.58
CA LYS A 80 7.58 1.06 -12.09
C LYS A 80 6.71 1.74 -11.02
N THR A 81 5.44 1.96 -11.33
CA THR A 81 4.50 2.62 -10.41
C THR A 81 4.27 1.81 -9.13
N ASN A 82 4.10 0.49 -9.22
CA ASN A 82 3.99 -0.39 -8.04
C ASN A 82 5.25 -0.33 -7.16
N THR A 83 6.43 -0.29 -7.78
CA THR A 83 7.71 -0.21 -7.05
C THR A 83 7.84 1.12 -6.32
N GLU A 84 7.45 2.23 -6.92
CA GLU A 84 7.47 3.56 -6.30
C GLU A 84 6.49 3.64 -5.12
N ILE A 85 5.28 3.11 -5.29
CA ILE A 85 4.27 3.03 -4.22
C ILE A 85 4.77 2.17 -3.06
N PHE A 86 5.28 0.97 -3.37
CA PHE A 86 5.84 0.08 -2.36
C PHE A 86 6.97 0.76 -1.59
N ARG A 87 7.91 1.39 -2.30
CA ARG A 87 9.02 2.12 -1.70
C ARG A 87 8.55 3.25 -0.78
N THR A 88 7.57 4.03 -1.22
CA THR A 88 7.00 5.13 -0.41
C THR A 88 6.36 4.61 0.87
N ASN A 89 5.52 3.57 0.79
CA ASN A 89 4.89 2.96 1.96
C ASN A 89 5.92 2.30 2.88
N LEU A 90 6.96 1.65 2.30
CA LEU A 90 8.06 1.04 3.04
C LEU A 90 8.83 2.08 3.86
N PHE A 91 9.28 3.16 3.25
CA PHE A 91 10.02 4.22 3.95
C PHE A 91 9.18 4.89 5.04
N PHE A 92 7.90 5.13 4.76
CA PHE A 92 6.97 5.64 5.77
C PHE A 92 6.90 4.67 6.96
N ALA A 93 6.65 3.39 6.70
CA ALA A 93 6.53 2.39 7.74
C ALA A 93 7.82 2.23 8.54
N LEU A 94 8.99 2.16 7.90
CA LEU A 94 10.29 2.08 8.57
C LEU A 94 10.51 3.28 9.50
N LYS A 95 10.29 4.50 9.00
CA LYS A 95 10.48 5.73 9.78
C LYS A 95 9.59 5.78 11.02
N TYR A 96 8.30 5.49 10.85
CA TYR A 96 7.34 5.67 11.95
C TYR A 96 7.27 4.47 12.90
N SER A 97 7.65 3.25 12.48
CA SER A 97 7.74 2.10 13.37
C SER A 97 8.91 2.18 14.35
N THR A 98 9.96 2.91 14.00
CA THR A 98 11.13 3.07 14.87
C THR A 98 10.77 3.76 16.18
N ILE A 99 9.90 4.77 16.17
CA ILE A 99 9.51 5.55 17.36
C ILE A 99 8.87 4.67 18.44
N PRO A 100 7.77 3.94 18.21
CA PRO A 100 7.17 3.09 19.23
C PRO A 100 8.08 1.90 19.61
N THR A 101 8.92 1.41 18.71
CA THR A 101 9.89 0.37 19.02
C THR A 101 10.95 0.87 20.02
N LEU A 102 11.49 2.07 19.83
CA LEU A 102 12.39 2.70 20.77
C LEU A 102 11.71 3.01 22.11
N LEU A 103 10.43 3.41 22.09
CA LEU A 103 9.65 3.61 23.30
C LEU A 103 9.48 2.30 24.09
N ILE A 104 9.20 1.18 23.43
CA ILE A 104 9.12 -0.14 24.06
C ILE A 104 10.47 -0.52 24.70
N PHE A 105 11.58 -0.26 24.01
CA PHE A 105 12.90 -0.49 24.54
C PHE A 105 13.18 0.39 25.79
N PHE A 106 12.82 1.67 25.75
CA PHE A 106 12.92 2.57 26.89
C PHE A 106 12.09 2.08 28.09
N ILE A 107 10.86 1.60 27.85
CA ILE A 107 9.98 1.02 28.88
C ILE A 107 10.65 -0.24 29.48
N ALA A 108 11.24 -1.09 28.65
CA ALA A 108 11.93 -2.29 29.12
C ALA A 108 13.11 -1.98 30.05
N LEU A 109 13.80 -0.87 29.84
CA LEU A 109 14.97 -0.46 30.69
C LEU A 109 14.55 0.19 32.00
N ASN A 110 13.38 0.84 32.08
CA ASN A 110 13.06 1.73 33.20
C ASN A 110 11.90 1.23 34.07
N PHE A 111 11.15 0.21 33.67
CA PHE A 111 9.98 -0.26 34.40
C PHE A 111 10.14 -1.72 34.85
N LYS A 112 9.33 -2.13 35.84
CA LYS A 112 9.24 -3.54 36.28
C LYS A 112 8.66 -4.40 35.14
N ALA A 113 9.00 -5.67 35.12
CA ALA A 113 8.62 -6.63 34.08
C ALA A 113 7.11 -6.68 33.79
N GLU A 114 6.27 -6.71 34.80
CA GLU A 114 4.82 -6.69 34.64
C GLU A 114 4.36 -5.40 33.94
N THR A 115 4.85 -4.24 34.42
CA THR A 115 4.52 -2.93 33.84
C THR A 115 5.00 -2.84 32.38
N PHE A 116 6.21 -3.34 32.11
CA PHE A 116 6.74 -3.44 30.75
C PHE A 116 5.82 -4.25 29.84
N GLY A 117 5.35 -5.43 30.29
CA GLY A 117 4.43 -6.29 29.55
C GLY A 117 3.13 -5.55 29.19
N TYR A 118 2.46 -4.98 30.19
CA TYR A 118 1.19 -4.24 29.99
C TYR A 118 1.34 -3.01 29.10
N LEU A 119 2.40 -2.19 29.31
CA LEU A 119 2.61 -0.98 28.49
C LEU A 119 2.94 -1.34 27.03
N THR A 120 3.78 -2.37 26.81
CA THR A 120 4.11 -2.84 25.47
C THR A 120 2.86 -3.32 24.73
N LEU A 121 2.03 -4.12 25.40
CA LEU A 121 0.75 -4.58 24.83
C LEU A 121 -0.19 -3.42 24.55
N SER A 122 -0.30 -2.46 25.48
CA SER A 122 -1.15 -1.27 25.30
C SER A 122 -0.74 -0.47 24.06
N ILE A 123 0.57 -0.29 23.83
CA ILE A 123 1.08 0.38 22.62
C ILE A 123 0.68 -0.39 21.36
N ILE A 124 0.96 -1.69 21.30
CA ILE A 124 0.71 -2.51 20.12
C ILE A 124 -0.79 -2.61 19.83
N PHE A 125 -1.62 -2.87 20.85
CA PHE A 125 -3.06 -2.90 20.69
C PHE A 125 -3.64 -1.54 20.32
N GLY A 126 -3.19 -0.45 20.95
CA GLY A 126 -3.62 0.90 20.63
C GLY A 126 -3.36 1.27 19.16
N LEU A 127 -2.17 0.97 18.65
CA LEU A 127 -1.83 1.19 17.24
C LEU A 127 -2.69 0.33 16.30
N THR A 128 -2.89 -0.94 16.64
CA THR A 128 -3.72 -1.86 15.84
C THR A 128 -5.18 -1.41 15.85
N PHE A 129 -5.72 -1.06 17.01
CA PHE A 129 -7.09 -0.53 17.15
C PHE A 129 -7.27 0.77 16.37
N TYR A 130 -6.30 1.68 16.42
CA TYR A 130 -6.35 2.91 15.63
C TYR A 130 -6.45 2.62 14.12
N THR A 131 -5.70 1.62 13.64
CA THR A 131 -5.76 1.20 12.23
C THR A 131 -7.13 0.63 11.86
N LEU A 132 -7.74 -0.15 12.76
CA LEU A 132 -9.10 -0.68 12.60
C LEU A 132 -10.14 0.44 12.59
N ILE A 133 -10.06 1.38 13.53
CA ILE A 133 -10.97 2.52 13.60
C ILE A 133 -10.90 3.32 12.30
N LYS A 134 -9.70 3.61 11.79
CA LYS A 134 -9.52 4.28 10.49
C LYS A 134 -10.14 3.52 9.33
N TYR A 135 -9.99 2.20 9.30
CA TYR A 135 -10.62 1.35 8.30
C TYR A 135 -12.16 1.43 8.38
N PHE A 136 -12.73 1.21 9.57
CA PHE A 136 -14.18 1.21 9.73
C PHE A 136 -14.82 2.59 9.51
N SER A 137 -14.16 3.66 9.93
CA SER A 137 -14.63 5.04 9.68
C SER A 137 -14.74 5.36 8.19
N ASN A 138 -13.95 4.70 7.34
CA ASN A 138 -13.96 4.91 5.89
C ASN A 138 -14.47 3.66 5.14
N TYR A 139 -15.22 2.80 5.81
CA TYR A 139 -15.67 1.50 5.28
C TYR A 139 -16.38 1.59 3.93
N GLN A 140 -17.20 2.63 3.74
CA GLN A 140 -17.94 2.82 2.48
C GLN A 140 -17.01 2.98 1.28
N ASP A 141 -15.89 3.69 1.45
CA ASP A 141 -14.91 3.88 0.39
C ASP A 141 -14.12 2.59 0.10
N PHE A 142 -13.75 1.84 1.14
CA PHE A 142 -13.12 0.52 0.96
C PHE A 142 -14.07 -0.51 0.34
N LYS A 143 -15.38 -0.39 0.58
CA LYS A 143 -16.40 -1.26 -0.02
C LYS A 143 -16.54 -1.06 -1.53
N LEU A 144 -16.17 0.11 -2.08
CA LEU A 144 -16.25 0.38 -3.52
C LEU A 144 -15.46 -0.67 -4.33
N ALA A 145 -14.30 -1.11 -3.83
CA ALA A 145 -13.52 -2.17 -4.48
C ALA A 145 -14.29 -3.49 -4.63
N LYS A 146 -15.21 -3.80 -3.69
CA LYS A 146 -16.08 -4.98 -3.78
C LYS A 146 -17.24 -4.77 -4.76
N LYS A 147 -17.72 -3.53 -4.93
CA LYS A 147 -18.80 -3.21 -5.86
C LYS A 147 -18.32 -3.30 -7.31
N TYR A 148 -17.10 -2.84 -7.59
CA TYR A 148 -16.50 -2.80 -8.93
C TYR A 148 -15.46 -3.92 -9.12
N LYS A 149 -15.83 -5.17 -8.84
CA LYS A 149 -14.92 -6.34 -8.85
C LYS A 149 -14.16 -6.59 -10.15
N LYS A 150 -14.66 -6.07 -11.29
CA LYS A 150 -14.02 -6.23 -12.59
C LYS A 150 -12.81 -5.31 -12.79
N TYR A 151 -12.65 -4.33 -11.91
CA TYR A 151 -11.63 -3.29 -12.01
C TYR A 151 -10.80 -3.20 -10.74
N VAL A 152 -9.55 -2.86 -10.88
CA VAL A 152 -8.70 -2.42 -9.76
C VAL A 152 -8.89 -0.91 -9.65
N LEU A 153 -9.55 -0.43 -8.59
CA LEU A 153 -9.85 0.98 -8.44
C LEU A 153 -8.61 1.81 -8.10
N THR A 154 -7.73 1.27 -7.26
CA THR A 154 -6.47 1.93 -6.91
C THR A 154 -5.36 0.90 -6.67
N LEU A 155 -4.11 1.28 -6.93
CA LEU A 155 -2.94 0.43 -6.68
C LEU A 155 -2.73 0.10 -5.19
N HIS A 156 -3.29 0.89 -4.29
CA HIS A 156 -3.19 0.66 -2.84
C HIS A 156 -4.19 -0.37 -2.31
N GLN A 157 -5.15 -0.81 -3.14
CA GLN A 157 -6.28 -1.65 -2.75
C GLN A 157 -5.87 -2.93 -2.00
N HIS A 158 -4.83 -3.61 -2.44
CA HIS A 158 -4.37 -4.86 -1.82
C HIS A 158 -3.58 -4.63 -0.52
N SER A 159 -2.87 -3.52 -0.41
CA SER A 159 -2.04 -3.19 0.76
C SER A 159 -2.84 -2.71 1.97
N VAL A 160 -4.08 -2.26 1.77
CA VAL A 160 -4.97 -1.77 2.84
C VAL A 160 -5.24 -2.84 3.90
N PHE A 161 -5.30 -4.10 3.52
CA PHE A 161 -5.66 -5.22 4.40
C PHE A 161 -4.47 -5.93 5.05
N ILE A 162 -3.24 -5.44 4.87
CA ILE A 162 -2.03 -6.06 5.46
C ILE A 162 -2.14 -6.18 6.98
N PHE A 163 -2.83 -5.25 7.66
CA PHE A 163 -3.04 -5.31 9.10
C PHE A 163 -3.77 -6.58 9.57
N LEU A 164 -4.58 -7.23 8.73
CA LEU A 164 -5.26 -8.48 9.07
C LEU A 164 -4.27 -9.63 9.27
N ILE A 165 -3.14 -9.61 8.57
CA ILE A 165 -2.10 -10.65 8.67
C ILE A 165 -1.39 -10.57 10.05
N ILE A 166 -1.43 -9.39 10.68
CA ILE A 166 -0.75 -9.11 11.96
C ILE A 166 -1.51 -9.74 13.14
N PHE A 167 -2.79 -10.06 13.02
CA PHE A 167 -3.59 -10.56 14.14
C PHE A 167 -3.07 -11.88 14.74
N SER A 168 -2.64 -12.82 13.94
CA SER A 168 -2.12 -14.10 14.43
C SER A 168 -0.82 -13.96 15.24
N PRO A 169 0.22 -13.24 14.73
CA PRO A 169 1.40 -12.91 15.53
C PRO A 169 1.09 -12.08 16.78
N LEU A 170 0.11 -11.18 16.69
CA LEU A 170 -0.31 -10.33 17.82
C LEU A 170 -0.81 -11.15 19.00
N LEU A 171 -1.68 -12.13 18.75
CA LEU A 171 -2.20 -13.02 19.80
C LEU A 171 -1.08 -13.86 20.44
N ASN A 172 -0.13 -14.32 19.66
CA ASN A 172 1.02 -15.07 20.17
C ASN A 172 1.93 -14.22 21.08
N ILE A 173 2.20 -12.98 20.69
CA ILE A 173 3.00 -12.04 21.52
C ILE A 173 2.23 -11.66 22.78
N TYR A 174 0.90 -11.47 22.70
CA TYR A 174 0.06 -11.19 23.85
C TYR A 174 0.22 -12.25 24.94
N THR A 175 -0.03 -13.52 24.63
CA THR A 175 0.09 -14.62 25.60
C THR A 175 1.50 -14.67 26.22
N ARG A 176 2.52 -14.58 25.38
CA ARG A 176 3.91 -14.66 25.83
C ARG A 176 4.35 -13.51 26.74
N LEU A 177 3.94 -12.27 26.44
CA LEU A 177 4.27 -11.08 27.23
C LEU A 177 3.54 -11.05 28.58
N ILE A 178 2.33 -11.64 28.65
CA ILE A 178 1.59 -11.76 29.94
C ILE A 178 2.11 -12.90 30.77
N ASP A 179 2.34 -14.08 30.17
CA ASP A 179 2.74 -15.26 30.91
C ASP A 179 4.18 -15.17 31.46
N ASN A 180 5.09 -14.51 30.74
CA ASN A 180 6.49 -14.44 31.09
C ASN A 180 7.14 -13.05 30.81
N PRO A 181 6.62 -11.95 31.37
CA PRO A 181 7.10 -10.61 31.06
C PRO A 181 8.59 -10.40 31.41
N GLU A 182 9.04 -11.01 32.53
CA GLU A 182 10.43 -10.91 32.97
C GLU A 182 11.42 -11.55 31.98
N LYS A 183 11.07 -12.71 31.42
CA LYS A 183 11.89 -13.36 30.40
C LYS A 183 12.06 -12.46 29.18
N TYR A 184 10.97 -11.88 28.68
CA TYR A 184 11.01 -11.03 27.49
C TYR A 184 11.72 -9.70 27.73
N GLN A 185 11.54 -9.11 28.92
CA GLN A 185 12.26 -7.92 29.33
C GLN A 185 13.77 -8.18 29.38
N LYS A 186 14.23 -9.25 30.05
CA LYS A 186 15.65 -9.62 30.13
C LYS A 186 16.26 -9.87 28.76
N ILE A 187 15.51 -10.49 27.84
CA ILE A 187 16.00 -10.71 26.47
C ILE A 187 16.14 -9.37 25.74
N ILE A 188 15.15 -8.48 25.80
CA ILE A 188 15.17 -7.18 25.14
C ILE A 188 16.25 -6.27 25.70
N THR A 189 16.53 -6.33 27.03
CA THR A 189 17.56 -5.52 27.69
C THR A 189 18.95 -6.17 27.70
N PHE A 190 19.12 -7.32 27.03
CA PHE A 190 20.38 -8.07 26.97
C PHE A 190 20.88 -8.56 28.35
N GLN A 191 19.99 -8.75 29.33
CA GLN A 191 20.29 -9.17 30.69
C GLN A 191 19.98 -10.66 30.96
N SER A 192 19.73 -11.44 29.92
CA SER A 192 19.49 -12.89 30.03
C SER A 192 20.80 -13.64 30.29
N ASP A 193 20.82 -14.57 31.27
CA ASP A 193 22.02 -15.35 31.63
C ASP A 193 22.58 -16.24 30.51
N LYS A 194 21.72 -16.63 29.54
CA LYS A 194 22.08 -17.37 28.33
C LYS A 194 21.36 -16.77 27.13
N PRO A 195 21.73 -15.59 26.66
CA PRO A 195 21.07 -15.01 25.51
C PRO A 195 21.44 -15.83 24.26
N ILE A 196 20.49 -16.61 23.74
CA ILE A 196 20.63 -17.16 22.40
C ILE A 196 20.39 -15.97 21.46
N PHE A 197 21.43 -15.52 20.76
CA PHE A 197 21.36 -14.38 19.84
C PHE A 197 20.14 -14.46 18.91
N ILE A 198 19.81 -15.67 18.47
CA ILE A 198 18.63 -15.94 17.61
C ILE A 198 17.31 -15.57 18.32
N GLU A 199 17.16 -15.84 19.64
CA GLU A 199 15.93 -15.47 20.38
C GLU A 199 15.77 -13.95 20.47
N ILE A 200 16.87 -13.23 20.73
CA ILE A 200 16.88 -11.78 20.80
C ILE A 200 16.42 -11.20 19.47
N VAL A 201 17.09 -11.60 18.38
CA VAL A 201 16.75 -11.16 17.02
C VAL A 201 15.30 -11.47 16.69
N PHE A 202 14.82 -12.69 17.01
CA PHE A 202 13.46 -13.11 16.70
C PHE A 202 12.40 -12.27 17.44
N ILE A 203 12.59 -11.97 18.73
CA ILE A 203 11.65 -11.16 19.52
C ILE A 203 11.62 -9.72 19.03
N PHE A 204 12.78 -9.10 18.83
CA PHE A 204 12.88 -7.75 18.30
C PHE A 204 12.24 -7.65 16.94
N MET A 205 12.57 -8.57 16.03
CA MET A 205 12.00 -8.60 14.69
C MET A 205 10.48 -8.81 14.72
N SER A 206 9.97 -9.66 15.62
CA SER A 206 8.53 -9.91 15.71
C SER A 206 7.77 -8.66 16.16
N ILE A 207 8.23 -7.98 17.21
CA ILE A 207 7.62 -6.71 17.69
C ILE A 207 7.72 -5.63 16.61
N TYR A 208 8.91 -5.47 16.03
CA TYR A 208 9.14 -4.48 14.98
C TYR A 208 8.27 -4.73 13.74
N LEU A 209 8.16 -5.97 13.27
CA LEU A 209 7.35 -6.33 12.10
C LEU A 209 5.86 -6.08 12.31
N ILE A 210 5.34 -6.30 13.52
CA ILE A 210 3.94 -5.98 13.84
C ILE A 210 3.73 -4.47 13.74
N ILE A 211 4.56 -3.68 14.42
CA ILE A 211 4.47 -2.22 14.39
C ILE A 211 4.66 -1.68 12.96
N PHE A 212 5.65 -2.22 12.25
CA PHE A 212 5.90 -1.90 10.84
C PHE A 212 4.66 -2.17 9.97
N GLY A 213 4.05 -3.34 10.09
CA GLY A 213 2.85 -3.71 9.33
C GLY A 213 1.66 -2.77 9.62
N VAL A 214 1.50 -2.32 10.87
CA VAL A 214 0.50 -1.32 11.25
C VAL A 214 0.74 0.00 10.49
N PHE A 215 1.95 0.54 10.52
CA PHE A 215 2.27 1.80 9.83
C PHE A 215 2.22 1.67 8.31
N TYR A 216 2.63 0.52 7.77
CA TYR A 216 2.49 0.23 6.34
C TYR A 216 1.02 0.25 5.91
N SER A 217 0.14 -0.41 6.68
CA SER A 217 -1.30 -0.41 6.42
C SER A 217 -1.90 1.00 6.54
N LEU A 218 -1.51 1.78 7.55
CA LEU A 218 -1.97 3.17 7.70
C LEU A 218 -1.58 4.04 6.51
N SER A 219 -0.34 3.89 5.99
CA SER A 219 0.10 4.57 4.78
C SER A 219 -0.72 4.16 3.57
N ALA A 220 -0.94 2.86 3.38
CA ALA A 220 -1.74 2.33 2.29
C ALA A 220 -3.20 2.80 2.36
N GLN A 221 -3.82 2.78 3.56
CA GLN A 221 -5.19 3.29 3.75
C GLN A 221 -5.30 4.78 3.39
N LYS A 222 -4.36 5.61 3.88
CA LYS A 222 -4.32 7.04 3.56
C LYS A 222 -4.21 7.29 2.06
N ASN A 223 -3.30 6.58 1.40
CA ASN A 223 -3.07 6.73 -0.03
C ASN A 223 -4.26 6.20 -0.85
N TYR A 224 -4.86 5.07 -0.44
CA TYR A 224 -6.09 4.57 -1.05
C TYR A 224 -7.21 5.63 -0.99
N LEU A 225 -7.48 6.20 0.18
CA LEU A 225 -8.54 7.20 0.34
C LEU A 225 -8.30 8.45 -0.51
N LYS A 226 -7.05 8.89 -0.61
CA LYS A 226 -6.68 10.02 -1.47
C LYS A 226 -6.95 9.73 -2.95
N GLN A 227 -6.64 8.52 -3.41
CA GLN A 227 -6.84 8.16 -4.81
C GLN A 227 -8.31 7.85 -5.12
N ILE A 228 -9.04 7.22 -4.19
CA ILE A 228 -10.45 6.89 -4.41
C ILE A 228 -11.32 8.15 -4.59
N GLU A 229 -10.96 9.28 -3.97
CA GLU A 229 -11.64 10.56 -4.20
C GLU A 229 -11.55 11.00 -5.66
N LYS A 230 -10.40 10.79 -6.30
CA LYS A 230 -10.21 11.07 -7.74
C LYS A 230 -10.97 10.08 -8.62
N VAL A 231 -11.05 8.81 -8.19
CA VAL A 231 -11.72 7.74 -8.93
C VAL A 231 -13.24 7.86 -8.89
N LYS A 232 -13.83 8.33 -7.78
CA LYS A 232 -15.30 8.43 -7.60
C LYS A 232 -16.03 9.08 -8.78
N PRO A 233 -15.61 10.23 -9.33
CA PRO A 233 -16.26 10.85 -10.48
C PRO A 233 -16.20 9.99 -11.75
N PHE A 234 -15.15 9.17 -11.89
CA PHE A 234 -14.95 8.31 -13.04
C PHE A 234 -15.83 7.04 -13.01
N LEU A 235 -16.31 6.63 -11.82
CA LEU A 235 -17.13 5.42 -11.66
C LEU A 235 -18.43 5.42 -12.49
N LYS A 236 -18.89 6.58 -12.94
CA LYS A 236 -20.07 6.70 -13.83
C LYS A 236 -19.82 6.15 -15.24
N TYR A 237 -18.55 5.95 -15.61
CA TYR A 237 -18.17 5.44 -16.94
C TYR A 237 -17.86 3.93 -16.92
N LEU A 238 -17.90 3.25 -15.74
CA LEU A 238 -17.65 1.82 -15.56
C LEU A 238 -18.97 1.05 -15.45
#